data_e4fadf8ed422b213d863b8bd1a662e8e
#
_entry.id   e4fadf8ed422b213d863b8bd1a662e8e
#
_cell.length_a   1.000
_cell.length_b   1.000
_cell.length_c   1.000
_cell.angle_alpha   90.00
_cell.angle_beta   90.00
_cell.angle_gamma   90.00
#
_symmetry.space_group_name_H-M   'P 1'
#
loop_
_entity.id
_entity.type
_entity.pdbx_description
1 polymer ?
#
loop_
_entity_poly.entity_id
_entity_poly.type
_entity_poly.pdbx_seq_one_letter_code
_entity_poly.pdbx_strand_id
1 'polypeptide(L)'
;MGFLHGLISLLLGICIGAECRNPRAARQVVGGAPRVKLPQATVEGFFDLHNNTVFLGIPFAATTGGPNRWRAPQPVPPARPGTVFNATQYGATCPQAISGALYTQQDEDCLNLNVWAPAKGSNLPVFVYMYGGAMVTGGSSNPQLQGQNFARKDVIFVSFNTRESIFAYPNSAELGKTESQNFGILDVEKALEWVQRNIAAFGGDPNHVVFGGHSSGSVQVDHYLWNHPQTKLVGAVQMAANAKSGPAVAPTNQALDIVATEVGCPSGAQGGQLECLRKVNLYDFQTEKFNTTYNTWFTPVVDNVTRFQDYEGRLAAGKYASHVPLLTGNSNAEGAIFGLVYGAENSDFNAWLDTFDADVAEIPKDLLLAAYNVSDYASVSAMSGAQYGDARFYCPVDYLRDLRSASQDTWTYRFFANYSVGLPVPGPTHGTEIPFFLGGNECFDAIEGITETEQALADFQNDWFVAWIKNPKAGPGWGRSTPKNGTFAKLGVSGNELAIELGATGDYNGICQSVYNPYLPEYPVLLDVTAA
;
A
#
# COMPACT_ATOMS: atom_id res chain seq x y z
N MET A 1 -1.63 -23.00 -8.86
CA MET A 1 -0.49 -22.06 -9.04
C MET A 1 -0.52 -21.21 -10.32
N GLY A 2 -1.12 -21.62 -11.45
CA GLY A 2 -1.23 -20.77 -12.66
C GLY A 2 -2.22 -19.61 -12.56
N PHE A 3 -3.11 -19.60 -11.58
CA PHE A 3 -4.19 -18.61 -11.43
C PHE A 3 -3.82 -17.36 -10.61
N LEU A 4 -2.76 -17.40 -9.80
CA LEU A 4 -2.25 -16.21 -9.08
C LEU A 4 -1.91 -15.05 -10.03
N HIS A 5 -1.50 -15.38 -11.26
CA HIS A 5 -1.17 -14.41 -12.30
C HIS A 5 -2.37 -13.65 -12.84
N GLY A 6 -3.51 -14.31 -13.00
CA GLY A 6 -4.71 -13.66 -13.50
C GLY A 6 -5.23 -12.61 -12.53
N LEU A 7 -4.95 -12.73 -11.23
CA LEU A 7 -5.65 -11.96 -10.23
C LEU A 7 -4.89 -10.79 -9.67
N ILE A 8 -3.58 -10.91 -9.45
CA ILE A 8 -2.76 -9.72 -9.21
C ILE A 8 -2.89 -8.79 -10.43
N SER A 9 -3.02 -9.35 -11.63
CA SER A 9 -3.35 -8.61 -12.85
C SER A 9 -4.79 -8.07 -12.85
N LEU A 10 -5.75 -8.77 -12.26
CA LEU A 10 -7.15 -8.35 -12.22
C LEU A 10 -7.40 -7.29 -11.13
N LEU A 11 -6.75 -7.38 -9.98
CA LEU A 11 -6.84 -6.37 -8.90
C LEU A 11 -6.21 -5.02 -9.27
N LEU A 12 -5.29 -5.02 -10.26
CA LEU A 12 -4.60 -3.83 -10.76
C LEU A 12 -4.96 -3.47 -12.20
N GLY A 13 -5.75 -4.29 -12.89
CA GLY A 13 -5.88 -4.30 -14.35
C GLY A 13 -7.16 -3.71 -14.92
N ILE A 14 -7.99 -3.01 -14.16
CA ILE A 14 -9.29 -2.56 -14.65
C ILE A 14 -9.26 -1.12 -15.17
N CYS A 15 -8.29 -0.79 -15.97
CA CYS A 15 -8.39 0.31 -16.95
C CYS A 15 -7.77 -0.12 -18.28
N ILE A 16 -8.48 -0.90 -19.08
CA ILE A 16 -8.07 -1.26 -20.46
C ILE A 16 -8.63 -0.25 -21.48
N GLY A 17 -8.81 0.99 -21.12
CA GLY A 17 -9.12 2.08 -22.03
C GLY A 17 -7.85 2.86 -22.38
N ALA A 18 -7.54 3.02 -23.68
CA ALA A 18 -6.42 3.83 -24.15
C ALA A 18 -6.45 5.29 -23.65
N GLU A 19 -7.60 5.76 -23.20
CA GLU A 19 -7.84 7.13 -22.73
C GLU A 19 -7.35 7.39 -21.30
N CYS A 20 -7.32 6.36 -20.44
CA CYS A 20 -6.77 6.47 -19.07
C CYS A 20 -5.25 6.61 -19.00
N ARG A 21 -4.54 6.41 -20.11
CA ARG A 21 -3.07 6.34 -20.13
C ARG A 21 -2.36 7.68 -20.05
N ASN A 22 -3.08 8.81 -20.15
CA ASN A 22 -2.39 10.10 -20.21
C ASN A 22 -3.26 11.25 -19.66
N PRO A 23 -2.86 11.92 -18.56
CA PRO A 23 -3.53 13.15 -18.08
C PRO A 23 -3.35 14.34 -19.04
N ARG A 24 -2.94 14.09 -20.29
CA ARG A 24 -2.55 15.06 -21.31
C ARG A 24 -3.68 15.73 -22.08
N ALA A 25 -4.90 15.75 -21.64
CA ALA A 25 -5.82 16.73 -22.18
C ALA A 25 -5.43 18.14 -21.66
N ALA A 26 -4.16 18.51 -21.88
CA ALA A 26 -3.62 19.78 -21.46
C ALA A 26 -4.27 20.89 -22.25
N ARG A 27 -5.05 21.74 -21.60
CA ARG A 27 -5.39 23.06 -22.12
C ARG A 27 -4.08 23.82 -22.26
N GLN A 28 -3.73 24.31 -23.45
CA GLN A 28 -2.67 25.30 -23.60
C GLN A 28 -3.03 26.53 -22.74
N VAL A 29 -2.45 26.59 -21.55
CA VAL A 29 -2.57 27.78 -20.72
C VAL A 29 -1.65 28.86 -21.30
N VAL A 30 -2.20 30.02 -21.59
CA VAL A 30 -1.43 31.23 -21.92
C VAL A 30 -0.62 31.62 -20.68
N GLY A 31 0.68 31.21 -20.61
CA GLY A 31 1.51 31.51 -19.44
C GLY A 31 2.75 30.65 -19.25
N GLY A 32 2.97 29.67 -20.12
CA GLY A 32 4.12 28.75 -20.02
C GLY A 32 3.90 27.60 -19.03
N ALA A 33 4.75 26.57 -19.10
CA ALA A 33 4.71 25.41 -18.21
C ALA A 33 5.08 25.81 -16.75
N PRO A 34 4.45 25.20 -15.72
CA PRO A 34 4.82 25.43 -14.34
C PRO A 34 6.23 24.90 -14.07
N ARG A 35 7.05 25.69 -13.36
CA ARG A 35 8.42 25.32 -13.01
C ARG A 35 8.67 25.49 -11.53
N VAL A 36 9.32 24.50 -10.93
CA VAL A 36 9.73 24.50 -9.53
C VAL A 36 11.23 24.28 -9.44
N LYS A 37 11.91 25.14 -8.68
CA LYS A 37 13.35 25.02 -8.45
C LYS A 37 13.60 24.16 -7.22
N LEU A 38 14.25 23.01 -7.41
CA LEU A 38 14.73 22.12 -6.35
C LEU A 38 16.26 22.24 -6.20
N PRO A 39 16.83 21.78 -5.09
CA PRO A 39 18.28 21.79 -4.88
C PRO A 39 19.07 21.08 -5.99
N GLN A 40 18.53 19.98 -6.54
CA GLN A 40 19.19 19.16 -7.55
C GLN A 40 18.93 19.60 -8.99
N ALA A 41 17.75 20.20 -9.31
CA ALA A 41 17.39 20.64 -10.66
C ALA A 41 16.15 21.53 -10.62
N THR A 42 15.87 22.26 -11.71
CA THR A 42 14.52 22.82 -11.94
C THR A 42 13.65 21.72 -12.54
N VAL A 43 12.44 21.52 -12.01
CA VAL A 43 11.47 20.59 -12.59
C VAL A 43 10.39 21.38 -13.36
N GLU A 44 10.03 20.88 -14.55
CA GLU A 44 8.99 21.46 -15.38
C GLU A 44 7.83 20.48 -15.51
N GLY A 45 6.64 20.90 -15.07
CA GLY A 45 5.41 20.12 -15.12
C GLY A 45 4.42 20.64 -16.17
N PHE A 46 3.14 20.38 -15.94
CA PHE A 46 2.05 20.85 -16.80
C PHE A 46 0.83 21.24 -15.95
N PHE A 47 -0.15 21.87 -16.58
CA PHE A 47 -1.47 22.10 -15.97
C PHE A 47 -2.45 21.04 -16.43
N ASP A 48 -3.20 20.45 -15.49
CA ASP A 48 -4.30 19.53 -15.82
C ASP A 48 -5.56 20.29 -16.26
N LEU A 49 -6.63 19.56 -16.58
CA LEU A 49 -7.91 20.13 -17.02
C LEU A 49 -8.57 21.05 -15.97
N HIS A 50 -8.21 20.89 -14.71
CA HIS A 50 -8.73 21.68 -13.59
C HIS A 50 -7.81 22.85 -13.21
N ASN A 51 -6.78 23.10 -14.02
CA ASN A 51 -5.77 24.13 -13.77
C ASN A 51 -4.92 23.90 -12.51
N ASN A 52 -4.79 22.62 -12.08
CA ASN A 52 -3.79 22.26 -11.07
C ASN A 52 -2.41 22.12 -11.75
N THR A 53 -1.34 22.35 -10.98
CA THR A 53 0.01 22.05 -11.44
C THR A 53 0.32 20.58 -11.15
N VAL A 54 0.83 19.87 -12.15
CA VAL A 54 1.15 18.45 -12.08
C VAL A 54 2.61 18.23 -12.46
N PHE A 55 3.32 17.47 -11.63
CA PHE A 55 4.71 17.08 -11.86
C PHE A 55 4.82 15.59 -11.66
N LEU A 56 5.26 14.86 -12.68
CA LEU A 56 5.30 13.40 -12.70
C LEU A 56 6.74 12.89 -12.83
N GLY A 57 7.04 11.77 -12.17
CA GLY A 57 8.30 11.06 -12.32
C GLY A 57 9.53 11.78 -11.74
N ILE A 58 9.37 12.64 -10.72
CA ILE A 58 10.49 13.34 -10.09
C ILE A 58 11.34 12.34 -9.30
N PRO A 59 12.65 12.17 -9.57
CA PRO A 59 13.50 11.30 -8.79
C PRO A 59 13.64 11.80 -7.35
N PHE A 60 13.41 10.92 -6.36
CA PHE A 60 13.68 11.21 -4.95
C PHE A 60 14.92 10.50 -4.40
N ALA A 61 15.44 9.53 -5.14
CA ALA A 61 16.70 8.85 -4.88
C ALA A 61 17.43 8.56 -6.19
N ALA A 62 18.70 8.18 -6.12
CA ALA A 62 19.49 7.70 -7.24
C ALA A 62 18.99 6.33 -7.71
N THR A 63 19.37 5.92 -8.92
CA THR A 63 19.06 4.57 -9.44
C THR A 63 19.48 3.48 -8.45
N THR A 64 18.62 2.47 -8.32
CA THR A 64 18.87 1.30 -7.48
C THR A 64 19.50 0.13 -8.24
N GLY A 65 19.82 0.33 -9.52
CA GLY A 65 20.39 -0.71 -10.39
C GLY A 65 21.91 -0.89 -10.26
N GLY A 66 22.37 -1.98 -10.81
CA GLY A 66 23.79 -2.33 -10.86
C GLY A 66 24.43 -2.39 -9.48
N PRO A 67 25.50 -1.60 -9.22
CA PRO A 67 26.20 -1.59 -7.92
C PRO A 67 25.31 -1.16 -6.74
N ASN A 68 24.20 -0.47 -7.00
CA ASN A 68 23.27 0.00 -5.98
C ASN A 68 22.16 -1.00 -5.66
N ARG A 69 22.05 -2.09 -6.41
CA ARG A 69 21.06 -3.15 -6.11
C ARG A 69 21.30 -3.70 -4.71
N TRP A 70 20.20 -3.78 -3.93
CA TRP A 70 20.23 -4.15 -2.52
C TRP A 70 21.14 -3.28 -1.67
N ARG A 71 21.01 -1.97 -1.86
CA ARG A 71 21.54 -0.94 -0.95
C ARG A 71 20.42 0.01 -0.53
N ALA A 72 20.61 0.65 0.60
CA ALA A 72 19.73 1.75 1.02
C ALA A 72 19.65 2.83 -0.09
N PRO A 73 18.49 3.50 -0.27
CA PRO A 73 18.33 4.51 -1.31
C PRO A 73 19.33 5.66 -1.13
N GLN A 74 20.07 5.96 -2.19
CA GLN A 74 21.10 6.99 -2.19
C GLN A 74 20.53 8.35 -2.62
N PRO A 75 21.10 9.48 -2.17
CA PRO A 75 20.70 10.80 -2.63
C PRO A 75 20.78 10.94 -4.16
N VAL A 76 19.84 11.67 -4.75
CA VAL A 76 19.91 12.05 -6.17
C VAL A 76 21.19 12.86 -6.42
N PRO A 77 22.04 12.48 -7.37
CA PRO A 77 23.22 13.26 -7.72
C PRO A 77 22.82 14.67 -8.21
N PRO A 78 23.59 15.71 -7.87
CA PRO A 78 23.33 17.05 -8.38
C PRO A 78 23.38 17.08 -9.91
N ALA A 79 22.38 17.65 -10.54
CA ALA A 79 22.39 17.89 -11.98
C ALA A 79 23.35 19.04 -12.34
N ARG A 80 23.71 19.13 -13.62
CA ARG A 80 24.48 20.28 -14.12
C ARG A 80 23.68 21.58 -13.89
N PRO A 81 24.34 22.69 -13.55
CA PRO A 81 23.66 23.98 -13.40
C PRO A 81 22.83 24.33 -14.63
N GLY A 82 21.59 24.75 -14.41
CA GLY A 82 20.63 25.07 -15.48
C GLY A 82 19.86 23.89 -16.07
N THR A 83 20.09 22.66 -15.59
CA THR A 83 19.28 21.51 -16.02
C THR A 83 17.82 21.71 -15.64
N VAL A 84 16.95 21.50 -16.62
CA VAL A 84 15.49 21.41 -16.43
C VAL A 84 15.09 19.95 -16.62
N PHE A 85 14.54 19.35 -15.59
CA PHE A 85 13.98 18.00 -15.62
C PHE A 85 12.54 18.07 -16.12
N ASN A 86 12.23 17.31 -17.16
CA ASN A 86 10.88 17.24 -17.71
C ASN A 86 10.02 16.30 -16.87
N ALA A 87 9.16 16.87 -16.02
CA ALA A 87 8.24 16.16 -15.13
C ALA A 87 6.80 16.09 -15.71
N THR A 88 6.67 15.81 -17.01
CA THR A 88 5.36 15.70 -17.69
C THR A 88 4.93 14.26 -17.97
N GLN A 89 5.71 13.27 -17.58
CA GLN A 89 5.46 11.84 -17.73
C GLN A 89 5.75 11.12 -16.44
N TYR A 90 5.01 10.06 -16.16
CA TYR A 90 5.37 9.14 -15.10
C TYR A 90 6.77 8.57 -15.35
N GLY A 91 7.53 8.37 -14.28
CA GLY A 91 8.78 7.64 -14.31
C GLY A 91 8.57 6.13 -14.47
N ALA A 92 9.66 5.38 -14.53
CA ALA A 92 9.62 3.93 -14.58
C ALA A 92 8.96 3.35 -13.31
N THR A 93 8.25 2.24 -13.48
CA THR A 93 7.79 1.38 -12.39
C THR A 93 8.95 0.52 -11.90
N CYS A 94 9.03 0.24 -10.60
CA CYS A 94 10.09 -0.63 -10.07
C CYS A 94 9.93 -2.07 -10.56
N PRO A 95 11.05 -2.81 -10.73
CA PRO A 95 11.03 -4.19 -11.19
C PRO A 95 10.19 -5.08 -10.27
N GLN A 96 9.32 -5.86 -10.88
CA GLN A 96 8.36 -6.73 -10.23
C GLN A 96 7.93 -7.84 -11.18
N ALA A 97 7.13 -8.80 -10.74
CA ALA A 97 6.55 -9.78 -11.63
C ALA A 97 5.78 -9.09 -12.77
N ILE A 98 5.94 -9.60 -14.00
CA ILE A 98 5.23 -9.07 -15.14
C ILE A 98 3.75 -9.44 -14.99
N SER A 99 2.95 -8.49 -14.52
CA SER A 99 1.50 -8.56 -14.57
C SER A 99 1.01 -7.65 -15.71
N GLY A 100 -0.09 -7.99 -16.36
CA GLY A 100 -0.60 -7.23 -17.52
C GLY A 100 -1.04 -5.79 -17.22
N ALA A 101 -0.84 -5.30 -16.00
CA ALA A 101 -1.30 -4.02 -15.49
C ALA A 101 -0.18 -2.99 -15.27
N LEU A 102 0.96 -3.14 -15.93
CA LEU A 102 2.01 -2.13 -15.85
C LEU A 102 1.69 -0.93 -16.75
N TYR A 103 1.61 0.23 -16.15
CA TYR A 103 1.29 1.48 -16.85
C TYR A 103 2.53 2.18 -17.41
N THR A 104 3.72 1.81 -16.95
CA THR A 104 5.01 2.30 -17.45
C THR A 104 6.01 1.16 -17.57
N GLN A 105 7.09 1.40 -18.33
CA GLN A 105 8.20 0.45 -18.43
C GLN A 105 8.84 0.24 -17.05
N GLN A 106 9.26 -0.99 -16.76
CA GLN A 106 10.02 -1.31 -15.56
C GLN A 106 11.50 -0.95 -15.73
N ASP A 107 12.08 -0.35 -14.69
CA ASP A 107 13.50 -0.05 -14.60
C ASP A 107 13.93 0.00 -13.13
N GLU A 108 15.18 -0.26 -12.83
CA GLU A 108 15.74 -0.07 -11.48
C GLU A 108 15.99 1.42 -11.16
N ASP A 109 15.91 2.32 -12.14
CA ASP A 109 15.83 3.77 -11.93
C ASP A 109 14.38 4.21 -11.71
N CYS A 110 13.77 3.68 -10.65
CA CYS A 110 12.33 3.73 -10.40
C CYS A 110 11.92 4.50 -9.15
N LEU A 111 12.86 4.97 -8.34
CA LEU A 111 12.54 5.72 -7.11
C LEU A 111 12.16 7.16 -7.47
N ASN A 112 10.94 7.30 -8.00
CA ASN A 112 10.35 8.56 -8.42
C ASN A 112 8.99 8.79 -7.76
N LEU A 113 8.56 10.05 -7.73
CA LEU A 113 7.31 10.49 -7.16
C LEU A 113 6.58 11.47 -8.07
N ASN A 114 5.31 11.67 -7.79
CA ASN A 114 4.41 12.56 -8.52
C ASN A 114 3.78 13.56 -7.55
N VAL A 115 3.56 14.80 -8.01
CA VAL A 115 2.97 15.88 -7.20
C VAL A 115 1.83 16.53 -7.98
N TRP A 116 0.64 16.60 -7.37
CA TRP A 116 -0.48 17.43 -7.81
C TRP A 116 -0.67 18.55 -6.79
N ALA A 117 -0.66 19.77 -7.26
CA ALA A 117 -0.81 20.93 -6.38
C ALA A 117 -1.75 21.97 -7.01
N PRO A 118 -2.49 22.75 -6.23
CA PRO A 118 -3.20 23.91 -6.74
C PRO A 118 -2.25 24.86 -7.48
N ALA A 119 -2.73 25.50 -8.55
CA ALA A 119 -1.91 26.46 -9.29
C ALA A 119 -1.45 27.67 -8.45
N LYS A 120 -2.11 27.90 -7.33
CA LYS A 120 -1.81 28.98 -6.37
C LYS A 120 -2.04 28.44 -4.95
N GLY A 121 -1.20 28.85 -4.04
CA GLY A 121 -1.30 28.50 -2.63
C GLY A 121 0.08 28.42 -1.98
N SER A 122 0.10 28.51 -0.67
CA SER A 122 1.30 28.31 0.14
C SER A 122 0.89 27.74 1.50
N ASN A 123 1.77 26.97 2.12
CA ASN A 123 1.52 26.29 3.37
C ASN A 123 0.25 25.39 3.33
N LEU A 124 0.03 24.73 2.19
CA LEU A 124 -1.09 23.84 1.99
C LEU A 124 -0.84 22.47 2.68
N PRO A 125 -1.88 21.84 3.23
CA PRO A 125 -1.78 20.46 3.70
C PRO A 125 -1.29 19.53 2.60
N VAL A 126 -0.53 18.50 2.99
CA VAL A 126 0.06 17.52 2.07
C VAL A 126 -0.46 16.13 2.43
N PHE A 127 -1.02 15.43 1.46
CA PHE A 127 -1.36 14.02 1.58
C PHE A 127 -0.39 13.20 0.74
N VAL A 128 0.41 12.38 1.40
CA VAL A 128 1.33 11.43 0.76
C VAL A 128 0.66 10.07 0.73
N TYR A 129 0.56 9.46 -0.45
CA TYR A 129 -0.16 8.22 -0.65
C TYR A 129 0.75 7.09 -1.16
N MET A 130 0.66 5.93 -0.50
CA MET A 130 1.34 4.69 -0.86
C MET A 130 0.33 3.67 -1.38
N TYR A 131 0.57 3.16 -2.59
CA TYR A 131 -0.26 2.11 -3.19
C TYR A 131 -0.11 0.76 -2.46
N GLY A 132 -1.04 -0.16 -2.72
CA GLY A 132 -0.98 -1.55 -2.30
C GLY A 132 -0.40 -2.46 -3.39
N GLY A 133 -0.36 -3.77 -3.09
CA GLY A 133 0.15 -4.80 -4.01
C GLY A 133 0.98 -5.87 -3.31
N ALA A 134 0.69 -6.13 -2.04
CA ALA A 134 1.33 -7.17 -1.21
C ALA A 134 2.86 -7.04 -1.09
N MET A 135 3.43 -5.84 -1.35
CA MET A 135 4.89 -5.58 -1.41
C MET A 135 5.61 -6.37 -2.51
N VAL A 136 4.90 -6.87 -3.47
CA VAL A 136 5.43 -7.66 -4.59
C VAL A 136 5.11 -7.06 -5.95
N THR A 137 4.17 -6.11 -6.00
CA THR A 137 3.72 -5.44 -7.21
C THR A 137 3.11 -4.07 -6.89
N GLY A 138 2.91 -3.24 -7.91
CA GLY A 138 2.27 -1.94 -7.83
C GLY A 138 3.11 -0.81 -8.42
N GLY A 139 2.55 0.39 -8.39
CA GLY A 139 3.24 1.58 -8.87
C GLY A 139 2.39 2.83 -8.81
N SER A 140 3.02 3.96 -8.59
CA SER A 140 2.36 5.27 -8.50
C SER A 140 1.89 5.83 -9.83
N SER A 141 2.20 5.14 -10.94
CA SER A 141 1.72 5.45 -12.28
C SER A 141 0.33 4.89 -12.59
N ASN A 142 -0.29 4.16 -11.64
CA ASN A 142 -1.65 3.67 -11.79
C ASN A 142 -2.62 4.86 -11.98
N PRO A 143 -3.38 4.91 -13.10
CA PRO A 143 -4.29 6.01 -13.40
C PRO A 143 -5.39 6.23 -12.35
N GLN A 144 -5.73 5.21 -11.56
CA GLN A 144 -6.69 5.34 -10.47
C GLN A 144 -6.14 6.12 -9.26
N LEU A 145 -4.81 6.34 -9.19
CA LEU A 145 -4.13 6.96 -8.06
C LEU A 145 -3.70 8.41 -8.36
N GLN A 146 -4.60 9.19 -8.95
CA GLN A 146 -4.35 10.58 -9.33
C GLN A 146 -4.83 11.55 -8.25
N GLY A 147 -4.14 12.69 -8.11
CA GLY A 147 -4.35 13.65 -7.04
C GLY A 147 -5.16 14.91 -7.39
N GLN A 148 -5.77 14.97 -8.61
CA GLN A 148 -6.44 16.19 -9.07
C GLN A 148 -7.56 16.66 -8.15
N ASN A 149 -8.32 15.74 -7.53
CA ASN A 149 -9.42 16.10 -6.65
C ASN A 149 -8.96 16.67 -5.29
N PHE A 150 -7.80 16.23 -4.81
CA PHE A 150 -7.16 16.84 -3.63
C PHE A 150 -6.65 18.25 -3.95
N ALA A 151 -5.97 18.42 -5.09
CA ALA A 151 -5.46 19.71 -5.52
C ALA A 151 -6.59 20.75 -5.73
N ARG A 152 -7.74 20.35 -6.28
CA ARG A 152 -8.95 21.19 -6.40
C ARG A 152 -9.51 21.64 -5.04
N LYS A 153 -9.17 20.95 -3.97
CA LYS A 153 -9.64 21.20 -2.59
C LYS A 153 -8.51 21.70 -1.68
N ASP A 154 -7.49 22.35 -2.25
CA ASP A 154 -6.36 22.95 -1.54
C ASP A 154 -5.57 21.98 -0.67
N VAL A 155 -5.38 20.75 -1.14
CA VAL A 155 -4.48 19.75 -0.57
C VAL A 155 -3.48 19.30 -1.64
N ILE A 156 -2.20 19.33 -1.35
CA ILE A 156 -1.18 18.76 -2.23
C ILE A 156 -1.20 17.24 -2.09
N PHE A 157 -1.31 16.55 -3.21
CA PHE A 157 -1.23 15.09 -3.26
C PHE A 157 0.12 14.64 -3.79
N VAL A 158 0.73 13.67 -3.11
CA VAL A 158 2.00 13.07 -3.52
C VAL A 158 1.84 11.56 -3.56
N SER A 159 2.20 10.92 -4.67
CA SER A 159 2.35 9.47 -4.77
C SER A 159 3.78 9.13 -5.19
N PHE A 160 4.28 7.95 -4.82
CA PHE A 160 5.68 7.57 -5.09
C PHE A 160 5.82 6.07 -5.29
N ASN A 161 6.91 5.64 -5.93
CA ASN A 161 7.28 4.25 -6.08
C ASN A 161 8.20 3.78 -4.96
N THR A 162 8.14 2.47 -4.67
CA THR A 162 9.13 1.74 -3.87
C THR A 162 9.60 0.52 -4.65
N ARG A 163 10.76 -0.01 -4.29
CA ARG A 163 11.15 -1.34 -4.75
C ARG A 163 10.20 -2.40 -4.24
N GLU A 164 10.06 -3.49 -4.99
CA GLU A 164 9.12 -4.57 -4.73
C GLU A 164 9.82 -5.93 -4.73
N SER A 165 9.23 -6.92 -4.05
CA SER A 165 9.65 -8.32 -4.06
C SER A 165 11.16 -8.49 -3.79
N ILE A 166 11.86 -9.34 -4.53
CA ILE A 166 13.30 -9.62 -4.37
C ILE A 166 14.17 -8.35 -4.42
N PHE A 167 13.78 -7.33 -5.18
CA PHE A 167 14.54 -6.08 -5.27
C PHE A 167 14.43 -5.23 -4.01
N ALA A 168 13.35 -5.40 -3.25
CA ALA A 168 13.09 -4.72 -1.99
C ALA A 168 13.50 -5.54 -0.76
N TYR A 169 13.30 -6.86 -0.80
CA TYR A 169 13.40 -7.75 0.37
C TYR A 169 14.15 -9.04 0.01
N PRO A 170 15.46 -8.98 -0.27
CA PRO A 170 16.21 -10.13 -0.79
C PRO A 170 16.31 -11.31 0.18
N ASN A 171 15.97 -11.14 1.44
CA ASN A 171 16.06 -12.16 2.49
C ASN A 171 17.46 -12.81 2.55
N SER A 172 18.50 -11.98 2.63
CA SER A 172 19.89 -12.41 2.66
C SER A 172 20.45 -12.38 4.08
N ALA A 173 20.91 -13.52 4.58
CA ALA A 173 21.61 -13.59 5.86
C ALA A 173 22.96 -12.83 5.85
N GLU A 174 23.56 -12.62 4.68
CA GLU A 174 24.79 -11.83 4.53
C GLU A 174 24.50 -10.34 4.76
N LEU A 175 23.47 -9.79 4.10
CA LEU A 175 23.06 -8.40 4.27
C LEU A 175 22.56 -8.11 5.69
N GLY A 176 21.76 -8.98 6.26
CA GLY A 176 21.19 -8.81 7.58
C GLY A 176 22.19 -8.74 8.75
N LYS A 177 23.49 -8.96 8.49
CA LYS A 177 24.54 -8.84 9.50
C LYS A 177 25.07 -7.41 9.67
N THR A 178 24.91 -6.57 8.67
CA THR A 178 25.58 -5.28 8.60
C THR A 178 24.62 -4.09 8.57
N GLU A 179 23.45 -4.25 7.98
CA GLU A 179 22.46 -3.19 7.80
C GLU A 179 21.05 -3.79 7.59
N SER A 180 20.02 -2.94 7.64
CA SER A 180 18.68 -3.35 7.22
C SER A 180 18.70 -3.77 5.75
N GLN A 181 17.97 -4.84 5.45
CA GLN A 181 17.74 -5.30 4.08
C GLN A 181 16.29 -5.13 3.63
N ASN A 182 15.45 -4.46 4.43
CA ASN A 182 14.09 -4.10 4.07
C ASN A 182 14.09 -2.80 3.24
N PHE A 183 14.66 -2.88 2.04
CA PHE A 183 14.91 -1.68 1.21
C PHE A 183 13.64 -0.98 0.78
N GLY A 184 12.52 -1.71 0.59
CA GLY A 184 11.22 -1.08 0.31
C GLY A 184 10.73 -0.20 1.46
N ILE A 185 11.00 -0.58 2.72
CA ILE A 185 10.71 0.28 3.89
C ILE A 185 11.60 1.52 3.87
N LEU A 186 12.90 1.35 3.59
CA LEU A 186 13.83 2.48 3.47
C LEU A 186 13.49 3.42 2.32
N ASP A 187 12.91 2.92 1.23
CA ASP A 187 12.43 3.74 0.11
C ASP A 187 11.26 4.64 0.53
N VAL A 188 10.33 4.14 1.36
CA VAL A 188 9.24 4.93 1.96
C VAL A 188 9.82 6.05 2.84
N GLU A 189 10.77 5.72 3.70
CA GLU A 189 11.43 6.71 4.56
C GLU A 189 12.11 7.79 3.73
N LYS A 190 12.77 7.40 2.63
CA LYS A 190 13.42 8.33 1.71
C LYS A 190 12.45 9.23 0.95
N ALA A 191 11.31 8.71 0.53
CA ALA A 191 10.26 9.51 -0.10
C ALA A 191 9.68 10.56 0.85
N LEU A 192 9.39 10.17 2.10
CA LEU A 192 8.90 11.10 3.12
C LEU A 192 9.96 12.14 3.52
N GLU A 193 11.25 11.76 3.58
CA GLU A 193 12.35 12.71 3.73
C GLU A 193 12.39 13.73 2.60
N TRP A 194 12.20 13.28 1.34
CA TRP A 194 12.13 14.17 0.18
C TRP A 194 10.96 15.15 0.29
N VAL A 195 9.78 14.67 0.69
CA VAL A 195 8.60 15.53 0.90
C VAL A 195 8.89 16.60 1.95
N GLN A 196 9.42 16.22 3.10
CA GLN A 196 9.77 17.17 4.18
C GLN A 196 10.75 18.25 3.73
N ARG A 197 11.67 17.93 2.81
CA ARG A 197 12.68 18.89 2.34
C ARG A 197 12.22 19.77 1.19
N ASN A 198 11.31 19.29 0.35
CA ASN A 198 11.07 19.90 -0.95
C ASN A 198 9.64 20.39 -1.18
N ILE A 199 8.64 19.90 -0.43
CA ILE A 199 7.23 20.14 -0.76
C ILE A 199 6.83 21.61 -0.63
N ALA A 200 7.55 22.41 0.16
CA ALA A 200 7.34 23.85 0.27
C ALA A 200 7.54 24.58 -1.08
N ALA A 201 8.43 24.06 -1.95
CA ALA A 201 8.63 24.61 -3.28
C ALA A 201 7.41 24.42 -4.20
N PHE A 202 6.53 23.48 -3.90
CA PHE A 202 5.26 23.21 -4.58
C PHE A 202 4.06 23.88 -3.88
N GLY A 203 4.30 24.67 -2.84
CA GLY A 203 3.27 25.35 -2.05
C GLY A 203 2.76 24.57 -0.83
N GLY A 204 3.36 23.43 -0.50
CA GLY A 204 2.98 22.61 0.65
C GLY A 204 3.60 23.04 1.97
N ASP A 205 2.97 22.68 3.07
CA ASP A 205 3.54 22.82 4.42
C ASP A 205 4.25 21.54 4.84
N PRO A 206 5.60 21.53 4.95
CA PRO A 206 6.33 20.36 5.42
C PRO A 206 6.03 19.97 6.88
N ASN A 207 5.35 20.85 7.64
CA ASN A 207 4.89 20.55 9.00
C ASN A 207 3.41 20.10 9.04
N HIS A 208 2.73 20.03 7.88
CA HIS A 208 1.37 19.55 7.78
C HIS A 208 1.30 18.40 6.74
N VAL A 209 1.94 17.30 7.07
CA VAL A 209 1.99 16.09 6.21
C VAL A 209 1.17 14.97 6.85
N VAL A 210 0.22 14.45 6.09
CA VAL A 210 -0.53 13.22 6.39
C VAL A 210 0.00 12.11 5.48
N PHE A 211 0.34 10.96 6.05
CA PHE A 211 0.79 9.79 5.29
C PHE A 211 -0.27 8.71 5.31
N GLY A 212 -0.68 8.26 4.13
CA GLY A 212 -1.70 7.23 3.96
C GLY A 212 -1.31 6.17 2.95
N GLY A 213 -1.91 5.00 3.09
CA GLY A 213 -1.69 3.90 2.16
C GLY A 213 -2.81 2.88 2.20
N HIS A 214 -2.90 2.08 1.12
CA HIS A 214 -3.89 1.04 0.96
C HIS A 214 -3.21 -0.35 1.00
N SER A 215 -3.86 -1.35 1.64
CA SER A 215 -3.35 -2.73 1.66
C SER A 215 -1.90 -2.79 2.19
N SER A 216 -0.96 -3.36 1.44
CA SER A 216 0.45 -3.33 1.81
C SER A 216 1.02 -1.91 1.96
N GLY A 217 0.45 -0.91 1.28
CA GLY A 217 0.76 0.49 1.55
C GLY A 217 0.33 0.93 2.96
N SER A 218 -0.77 0.41 3.50
CA SER A 218 -1.18 0.65 4.89
C SER A 218 -0.20 0.02 5.90
N VAL A 219 0.38 -1.13 5.55
CA VAL A 219 1.46 -1.76 6.33
C VAL A 219 2.72 -0.89 6.32
N GLN A 220 3.05 -0.26 5.19
CA GLN A 220 4.17 0.68 5.12
C GLN A 220 3.95 1.93 5.98
N VAL A 221 2.70 2.43 6.06
CA VAL A 221 2.34 3.49 7.03
C VAL A 221 2.61 3.01 8.45
N ASP A 222 2.25 1.78 8.78
CA ASP A 222 2.48 1.20 10.09
C ASP A 222 3.97 1.07 10.41
N HIS A 223 4.77 0.51 9.52
CA HIS A 223 6.22 0.45 9.68
C HIS A 223 6.83 1.83 9.92
N TYR A 224 6.40 2.84 9.18
CA TYR A 224 6.89 4.20 9.37
C TYR A 224 6.60 4.75 10.78
N LEU A 225 5.39 4.53 11.31
CA LEU A 225 5.02 4.98 12.66
C LEU A 225 5.83 4.26 13.76
N TRP A 226 6.19 2.98 13.53
CA TRP A 226 7.06 2.23 14.45
C TRP A 226 8.53 2.64 14.37
N ASN A 227 9.01 3.00 13.18
CA ASN A 227 10.41 3.35 12.94
C ASN A 227 10.71 4.79 13.36
N HIS A 228 9.70 5.67 13.32
CA HIS A 228 9.84 7.10 13.60
C HIS A 228 8.93 7.58 14.73
N PRO A 229 9.19 7.17 16.01
CA PRO A 229 8.35 7.56 17.15
C PRO A 229 8.21 9.07 17.35
N GLN A 230 9.16 9.87 16.82
CA GLN A 230 9.19 11.33 16.90
C GLN A 230 8.90 12.00 15.52
N THR A 231 8.18 11.31 14.65
CA THR A 231 7.84 11.85 13.32
C THR A 231 7.07 13.18 13.42
N LYS A 232 7.21 14.01 12.39
CA LYS A 232 6.45 15.27 12.24
C LYS A 232 5.13 15.09 11.48
N LEU A 233 4.71 13.88 11.18
CA LEU A 233 3.41 13.64 10.59
C LEU A 233 2.30 14.17 11.51
N VAL A 234 1.30 14.82 10.93
CA VAL A 234 0.14 15.33 11.67
C VAL A 234 -1.05 14.40 11.62
N GLY A 235 -0.99 13.36 10.78
CA GLY A 235 -2.01 12.32 10.65
C GLY A 235 -1.49 11.12 9.87
N ALA A 236 -2.11 9.96 10.07
CA ALA A 236 -1.83 8.73 9.35
C ALA A 236 -3.13 8.05 8.93
N VAL A 237 -3.14 7.42 7.74
CA VAL A 237 -4.31 6.73 7.19
C VAL A 237 -3.93 5.31 6.77
N GLN A 238 -4.69 4.34 7.23
CA GLN A 238 -4.57 2.93 6.82
C GLN A 238 -5.88 2.49 6.18
N MET A 239 -5.88 2.36 4.84
CA MET A 239 -7.02 1.91 4.04
C MET A 239 -6.84 0.43 3.72
N ALA A 240 -7.92 -0.35 3.75
CA ALA A 240 -7.84 -1.81 3.70
C ALA A 240 -6.72 -2.28 4.65
N ALA A 241 -6.80 -1.81 5.88
CA ALA A 241 -5.72 -1.90 6.84
C ALA A 241 -5.35 -3.36 7.10
N ASN A 242 -4.06 -3.61 7.04
CA ASN A 242 -3.44 -4.88 7.36
C ASN A 242 -2.31 -4.60 8.35
N ALA A 243 -2.57 -4.85 9.60
CA ALA A 243 -1.73 -4.37 10.69
C ALA A 243 -0.46 -5.20 10.93
N LYS A 244 -0.41 -6.41 10.41
CA LYS A 244 0.79 -7.24 10.44
C LYS A 244 1.03 -7.77 9.04
N SER A 245 2.15 -7.42 8.44
CA SER A 245 2.61 -7.97 7.17
C SER A 245 3.04 -9.42 7.36
N GLY A 246 2.10 -10.33 7.48
CA GLY A 246 2.38 -11.76 7.54
C GLY A 246 3.36 -12.17 8.64
N PRO A 247 3.71 -13.43 8.70
CA PRO A 247 4.67 -13.94 9.68
C PRO A 247 6.04 -13.28 9.49
N ALA A 248 6.74 -13.12 10.59
CA ALA A 248 8.09 -12.60 10.56
C ALA A 248 9.03 -13.63 9.94
N VAL A 249 9.57 -13.28 8.79
CA VAL A 249 10.59 -14.12 8.13
C VAL A 249 11.96 -13.78 8.70
N ALA A 250 12.70 -14.80 9.14
CA ALA A 250 14.09 -14.62 9.50
C ALA A 250 14.97 -14.48 8.25
N PRO A 251 16.05 -13.69 8.31
CA PRO A 251 17.04 -13.65 7.23
C PRO A 251 17.73 -15.01 7.09
N THR A 252 17.46 -15.73 6.00
CA THR A 252 17.93 -17.13 5.86
C THR A 252 18.69 -17.45 4.58
N ASN A 253 18.69 -16.68 3.57
CA ASN A 253 19.13 -17.00 2.20
C ASN A 253 18.30 -18.06 1.44
N GLN A 254 17.41 -18.80 2.06
CA GLN A 254 16.73 -19.93 1.40
C GLN A 254 16.09 -19.53 0.07
N ALA A 255 15.21 -18.55 0.08
CA ALA A 255 14.55 -18.06 -1.13
C ALA A 255 15.56 -17.46 -2.12
N LEU A 256 16.51 -16.66 -1.62
CA LEU A 256 17.52 -16.01 -2.45
C LEU A 256 18.42 -17.05 -3.15
N ASP A 257 18.87 -18.09 -2.46
CA ASP A 257 19.74 -19.12 -3.02
C ASP A 257 19.11 -19.89 -4.18
N ILE A 258 17.79 -20.14 -4.10
CA ILE A 258 17.03 -20.79 -5.17
C ILE A 258 17.04 -19.89 -6.43
N VAL A 259 16.60 -18.65 -6.30
CA VAL A 259 16.52 -17.70 -7.42
C VAL A 259 17.92 -17.39 -7.96
N ALA A 260 18.90 -17.19 -7.07
CA ALA A 260 20.29 -16.91 -7.45
C ALA A 260 20.89 -18.05 -8.28
N THR A 261 20.61 -19.31 -7.92
CA THR A 261 21.09 -20.48 -8.68
C THR A 261 20.50 -20.49 -10.10
N GLU A 262 19.22 -20.16 -10.25
CA GLU A 262 18.55 -20.12 -11.57
C GLU A 262 19.11 -19.03 -12.49
N VAL A 263 19.52 -17.90 -11.93
CA VAL A 263 20.15 -16.82 -12.72
C VAL A 263 21.68 -16.94 -12.79
N GLY A 264 22.24 -18.09 -12.45
CA GLY A 264 23.66 -18.40 -12.60
C GLY A 264 24.58 -17.83 -11.52
N CYS A 265 24.03 -17.46 -10.36
CA CYS A 265 24.75 -16.91 -9.21
C CYS A 265 24.62 -17.76 -7.94
N PRO A 266 25.08 -19.03 -7.93
CA PRO A 266 24.98 -19.89 -6.75
C PRO A 266 25.76 -19.35 -5.55
N SER A 267 25.54 -19.89 -4.36
CA SER A 267 26.18 -19.46 -3.10
C SER A 267 27.71 -19.49 -3.12
N GLY A 268 28.33 -20.24 -4.04
CA GLY A 268 29.79 -20.29 -4.26
C GLY A 268 30.29 -19.43 -5.42
N ALA A 269 29.50 -18.50 -5.95
CA ALA A 269 29.89 -17.66 -7.09
C ALA A 269 31.18 -16.86 -6.82
N GLN A 270 32.04 -16.73 -7.85
CA GLN A 270 33.28 -15.96 -7.74
C GLN A 270 33.03 -14.49 -7.40
N GLY A 271 33.63 -14.00 -6.36
CA GLY A 271 33.44 -12.63 -5.86
C GLY A 271 32.26 -12.47 -4.90
N GLY A 272 31.56 -13.56 -4.60
CA GLY A 272 30.37 -13.58 -3.74
C GLY A 272 29.06 -13.58 -4.51
N GLN A 273 28.02 -14.17 -3.91
CA GLN A 273 26.70 -14.30 -4.53
C GLN A 273 26.05 -12.95 -4.85
N LEU A 274 26.07 -12.00 -3.91
CA LEU A 274 25.48 -10.67 -4.10
C LEU A 274 26.17 -9.88 -5.21
N GLU A 275 27.51 -9.95 -5.31
CA GLU A 275 28.26 -9.28 -6.38
C GLU A 275 27.98 -9.90 -7.76
N CYS A 276 27.74 -11.21 -7.81
CA CYS A 276 27.26 -11.88 -9.01
C CYS A 276 25.86 -11.37 -9.39
N LEU A 277 24.92 -11.42 -8.46
CA LEU A 277 23.53 -11.01 -8.65
C LEU A 277 23.36 -9.53 -9.06
N ARG A 278 24.24 -8.63 -8.60
CA ARG A 278 24.27 -7.23 -9.02
C ARG A 278 24.61 -7.03 -10.50
N LYS A 279 25.19 -8.01 -11.14
CA LYS A 279 25.55 -8.00 -12.58
C LYS A 279 24.49 -8.65 -13.46
N VAL A 280 23.53 -9.37 -12.86
CA VAL A 280 22.43 -10.01 -13.58
C VAL A 280 21.48 -8.94 -14.12
N ASN A 281 21.04 -9.09 -15.36
CA ASN A 281 20.05 -8.19 -15.94
C ASN A 281 18.72 -8.33 -15.19
N LEU A 282 18.01 -7.23 -14.97
CA LEU A 282 16.71 -7.26 -14.25
C LEU A 282 15.70 -8.23 -14.86
N TYR A 283 15.68 -8.34 -16.19
CA TYR A 283 14.74 -9.24 -16.91
C TYR A 283 15.06 -10.73 -16.74
N ASP A 284 16.30 -11.08 -16.34
CA ASP A 284 16.67 -12.45 -16.04
C ASP A 284 16.03 -12.95 -14.73
N PHE A 285 15.63 -12.01 -13.84
CA PHE A 285 14.83 -12.34 -12.65
C PHE A 285 13.35 -12.52 -12.98
N GLN A 286 12.85 -11.95 -14.08
CA GLN A 286 11.43 -11.92 -14.43
C GLN A 286 11.01 -13.13 -15.27
N THR A 287 11.51 -14.31 -14.92
CA THR A 287 11.10 -15.57 -15.55
C THR A 287 9.66 -15.91 -15.22
N GLU A 288 9.04 -16.80 -16.00
CA GLU A 288 7.70 -17.32 -15.70
C GLU A 288 7.65 -17.91 -14.29
N LYS A 289 8.66 -18.66 -13.90
CA LYS A 289 8.76 -19.30 -12.58
C LYS A 289 8.91 -18.25 -11.45
N PHE A 290 9.67 -17.20 -11.65
CA PHE A 290 9.71 -16.08 -10.71
C PHE A 290 8.33 -15.44 -10.59
N ASN A 291 7.70 -15.15 -11.71
CA ASN A 291 6.39 -14.54 -11.74
C ASN A 291 5.31 -15.40 -11.07
N THR A 292 5.37 -16.73 -11.20
CA THR A 292 4.34 -17.66 -10.72
C THR A 292 4.57 -18.19 -9.30
N THR A 293 5.81 -18.26 -8.85
CA THR A 293 6.16 -18.98 -7.62
C THR A 293 6.97 -18.11 -6.67
N TYR A 294 8.05 -17.49 -7.14
CA TYR A 294 9.03 -16.90 -6.23
C TYR A 294 8.68 -15.48 -5.78
N ASN A 295 7.87 -14.75 -6.54
CA ASN A 295 7.60 -13.34 -6.29
C ASN A 295 7.06 -13.07 -4.88
N THR A 296 6.22 -13.96 -4.35
CA THR A 296 5.61 -13.84 -3.02
C THR A 296 6.52 -14.26 -1.86
N TRP A 297 7.68 -14.84 -2.14
CA TRP A 297 8.62 -15.29 -1.11
C TRP A 297 9.42 -14.14 -0.50
N PHE A 298 9.47 -12.99 -1.18
CA PHE A 298 10.31 -11.85 -0.82
C PHE A 298 9.47 -10.76 -0.14
N THR A 299 9.40 -10.84 1.18
CA THR A 299 8.69 -9.90 2.05
C THR A 299 9.62 -9.36 3.14
N PRO A 300 9.26 -8.28 3.86
CA PRO A 300 10.10 -7.73 4.92
C PRO A 300 10.50 -8.78 5.96
N VAL A 301 11.77 -8.84 6.29
CA VAL A 301 12.32 -9.72 7.33
C VAL A 301 12.44 -8.99 8.66
N VAL A 302 12.42 -9.73 9.78
CA VAL A 302 12.71 -9.17 11.11
C VAL A 302 14.20 -8.87 11.21
N ASP A 303 14.54 -7.60 11.23
CA ASP A 303 15.90 -7.09 11.39
C ASP A 303 16.08 -6.30 12.70
N ASN A 304 14.99 -6.05 13.44
CA ASN A 304 14.95 -5.21 14.64
C ASN A 304 15.46 -3.77 14.42
N VAL A 305 15.50 -3.31 13.18
CA VAL A 305 15.82 -1.95 12.74
C VAL A 305 14.61 -1.30 12.08
N THR A 306 14.03 -1.98 11.09
CA THR A 306 12.87 -1.51 10.31
C THR A 306 11.64 -2.39 10.50
N ARG A 307 11.81 -3.67 10.86
CA ARG A 307 10.75 -4.57 11.28
C ARG A 307 11.14 -5.27 12.57
N PHE A 308 10.25 -5.24 13.55
CA PHE A 308 10.52 -5.68 14.91
C PHE A 308 9.80 -6.99 15.23
N GLN A 309 10.39 -7.77 16.14
CA GLN A 309 9.78 -8.98 16.66
C GLN A 309 8.76 -8.66 17.77
N ASP A 310 9.06 -7.66 18.61
CA ASP A 310 8.24 -7.28 19.77
C ASP A 310 7.64 -5.88 19.59
N TYR A 311 6.46 -5.81 18.99
CA TYR A 311 5.72 -4.55 18.84
C TYR A 311 5.02 -4.12 20.14
N GLU A 312 4.58 -5.05 20.97
CA GLU A 312 3.92 -4.74 22.24
C GLU A 312 4.90 -4.13 23.25
N GLY A 313 6.07 -4.74 23.42
CA GLY A 313 7.12 -4.18 24.27
C GLY A 313 7.61 -2.83 23.75
N ARG A 314 7.65 -2.62 22.44
CA ARG A 314 7.96 -1.30 21.86
C ARG A 314 6.91 -0.26 22.18
N LEU A 315 5.63 -0.60 22.07
CA LEU A 315 4.53 0.30 22.44
C LEU A 315 4.59 0.65 23.93
N ALA A 316 4.75 -0.34 24.80
CA ALA A 316 4.90 -0.15 26.24
C ALA A 316 6.11 0.73 26.60
N ALA A 317 7.18 0.66 25.80
CA ALA A 317 8.38 1.49 25.94
C ALA A 317 8.25 2.89 25.28
N GLY A 318 7.09 3.27 24.75
CA GLY A 318 6.88 4.53 24.06
C GLY A 318 7.62 4.65 22.71
N LYS A 319 8.01 3.52 22.11
CA LYS A 319 8.73 3.46 20.83
C LYS A 319 7.76 3.30 19.64
N TYR A 320 6.74 4.14 19.61
CA TYR A 320 5.73 4.24 18.57
C TYR A 320 5.22 5.68 18.47
N ALA A 321 4.85 6.14 17.29
CA ALA A 321 4.38 7.51 17.05
C ALA A 321 2.93 7.74 17.52
N SER A 322 2.64 7.49 18.78
CA SER A 322 1.29 7.56 19.37
C SER A 322 0.69 8.97 19.37
N HIS A 323 1.49 10.02 19.17
CA HIS A 323 1.02 11.41 19.05
C HIS A 323 0.39 11.73 17.69
N VAL A 324 0.51 10.83 16.70
CA VAL A 324 -0.04 11.00 15.35
C VAL A 324 -1.46 10.42 15.31
N PRO A 325 -2.49 11.25 15.05
CA PRO A 325 -3.85 10.77 14.84
C PRO A 325 -3.93 9.72 13.73
N LEU A 326 -4.66 8.63 13.95
CA LEU A 326 -4.79 7.50 13.03
C LEU A 326 -6.24 7.32 12.56
N LEU A 327 -6.44 7.34 11.25
CA LEU A 327 -7.66 6.87 10.60
C LEU A 327 -7.40 5.50 10.00
N THR A 328 -8.12 4.46 10.42
CA THR A 328 -7.92 3.10 9.93
C THR A 328 -9.24 2.44 9.56
N GLY A 329 -9.28 1.63 8.52
CA GLY A 329 -10.52 0.95 8.14
C GLY A 329 -10.35 -0.03 7.00
N ASN A 330 -11.45 -0.71 6.72
CA ASN A 330 -11.53 -1.81 5.77
C ASN A 330 -12.83 -1.73 4.96
N SER A 331 -12.83 -2.32 3.77
CA SER A 331 -14.06 -2.70 3.07
C SER A 331 -14.76 -3.85 3.80
N ASN A 332 -16.11 -3.96 3.67
CA ASN A 332 -16.89 -4.94 4.44
C ASN A 332 -16.70 -6.39 3.98
N ALA A 333 -16.14 -6.62 2.81
CA ALA A 333 -15.89 -7.94 2.24
C ALA A 333 -14.46 -8.06 1.68
N GLU A 334 -13.44 -7.61 2.46
CA GLU A 334 -12.03 -7.59 2.03
C GLU A 334 -11.57 -8.88 1.37
N GLY A 335 -11.89 -10.01 1.99
CA GLY A 335 -11.42 -11.32 1.54
C GLY A 335 -12.18 -11.92 0.35
N ALA A 336 -13.33 -11.35 -0.06
CA ALA A 336 -14.22 -11.98 -1.04
C ALA A 336 -13.51 -12.24 -2.38
N ILE A 337 -12.70 -11.30 -2.86
CA ILE A 337 -11.95 -11.48 -4.10
C ILE A 337 -10.89 -12.58 -3.98
N PHE A 338 -10.23 -12.68 -2.83
CA PHE A 338 -9.22 -13.73 -2.59
C PHE A 338 -9.86 -15.11 -2.52
N GLY A 339 -11.02 -15.24 -1.84
CA GLY A 339 -11.79 -16.47 -1.79
C GLY A 339 -12.29 -16.92 -3.16
N LEU A 340 -12.73 -15.97 -4.02
CA LEU A 340 -13.14 -16.31 -5.37
C LEU A 340 -12.00 -16.93 -6.18
N VAL A 341 -10.84 -16.35 -6.10
CA VAL A 341 -9.71 -16.69 -6.95
C VAL A 341 -8.98 -17.91 -6.45
N TYR A 342 -8.66 -17.91 -5.18
CA TYR A 342 -7.96 -19.05 -4.59
C TYR A 342 -8.94 -20.19 -4.28
N GLY A 343 -10.18 -19.90 -3.91
CA GLY A 343 -11.19 -20.90 -3.57
C GLY A 343 -11.81 -21.60 -4.77
N ALA A 344 -11.72 -21.03 -6.00
CA ALA A 344 -12.20 -21.71 -7.20
C ALA A 344 -11.39 -22.99 -7.52
N GLU A 345 -10.12 -23.02 -7.14
CA GLU A 345 -9.27 -24.22 -7.27
C GLU A 345 -9.39 -25.20 -6.09
N ASN A 346 -9.85 -24.72 -4.93
CA ASN A 346 -9.99 -25.48 -3.70
C ASN A 346 -11.48 -25.56 -3.31
N SER A 347 -12.18 -26.57 -3.77
CA SER A 347 -13.57 -26.84 -3.37
C SER A 347 -13.72 -27.36 -1.94
N ASP A 348 -12.61 -27.54 -1.21
CA ASP A 348 -12.53 -28.03 0.16
C ASP A 348 -11.87 -27.00 1.07
N PHE A 349 -12.62 -26.56 2.10
CA PHE A 349 -12.14 -25.56 3.06
C PHE A 349 -10.94 -26.07 3.88
N ASN A 350 -10.85 -27.35 4.12
CA ASN A 350 -9.72 -27.94 4.83
C ASN A 350 -8.42 -27.81 3.99
N ALA A 351 -8.51 -28.04 2.67
CA ALA A 351 -7.40 -27.82 1.73
C ALA A 351 -7.05 -26.33 1.58
N TRP A 352 -8.06 -25.45 1.65
CA TRP A 352 -7.85 -24.00 1.69
C TRP A 352 -6.97 -23.60 2.87
N LEU A 353 -7.30 -24.06 4.09
CA LEU A 353 -6.52 -23.75 5.29
C LEU A 353 -5.08 -24.26 5.19
N ASP A 354 -4.86 -25.44 4.58
CA ASP A 354 -3.51 -25.98 4.35
C ASP A 354 -2.69 -25.12 3.37
N THR A 355 -3.35 -24.44 2.45
CA THR A 355 -2.68 -23.68 1.39
C THR A 355 -2.44 -22.22 1.78
N PHE A 356 -3.38 -21.61 2.53
CA PHE A 356 -3.38 -20.18 2.85
C PHE A 356 -3.25 -19.89 4.34
N ASP A 357 -2.87 -20.88 5.14
CA ASP A 357 -2.79 -20.82 6.59
C ASP A 357 -1.48 -20.22 7.11
N ALA A 358 -0.58 -19.80 6.23
CA ALA A 358 0.73 -19.28 6.63
C ALA A 358 0.67 -18.13 7.67
N ASP A 359 -0.44 -17.38 7.71
CA ASP A 359 -0.61 -16.28 8.67
C ASP A 359 -1.38 -16.66 9.92
N VAL A 360 -1.94 -17.85 9.95
CA VAL A 360 -2.74 -18.38 11.07
C VAL A 360 -2.21 -19.74 11.55
N ALA A 361 -0.97 -20.07 11.17
CA ALA A 361 -0.35 -21.36 11.47
C ALA A 361 -0.32 -21.73 12.97
N GLU A 362 -0.37 -20.71 13.84
CA GLU A 362 -0.44 -20.92 15.29
C GLU A 362 -1.87 -21.19 15.79
N ILE A 363 -2.89 -20.93 14.97
CA ILE A 363 -4.28 -21.20 15.36
C ILE A 363 -4.57 -22.68 15.11
N PRO A 364 -5.04 -23.42 16.11
CA PRO A 364 -5.40 -24.83 15.91
C PRO A 364 -6.43 -24.98 14.78
N LYS A 365 -6.11 -25.78 13.77
CA LYS A 365 -6.95 -25.96 12.58
C LYS A 365 -8.38 -26.38 12.93
N ASP A 366 -8.53 -27.25 13.95
CA ASP A 366 -9.85 -27.68 14.43
C ASP A 366 -10.69 -26.51 14.94
N LEU A 367 -10.06 -25.48 15.51
CA LEU A 367 -10.75 -24.27 15.94
C LEU A 367 -11.27 -23.47 14.74
N LEU A 368 -10.46 -23.35 13.68
CA LEU A 368 -10.86 -22.69 12.43
C LEU A 368 -12.00 -23.46 11.74
N LEU A 369 -11.88 -24.79 11.65
CA LEU A 369 -12.93 -25.66 11.06
C LEU A 369 -14.25 -25.57 11.85
N ALA A 370 -14.20 -25.39 13.16
CA ALA A 370 -15.40 -25.23 13.99
C ALA A 370 -16.02 -23.81 13.89
N ALA A 371 -15.21 -22.81 13.55
CA ALA A 371 -15.64 -21.42 13.51
C ALA A 371 -16.34 -21.06 12.19
N TYR A 372 -16.10 -21.77 11.10
CA TYR A 372 -16.66 -21.50 9.78
C TYR A 372 -17.53 -22.67 9.32
N ASN A 373 -18.83 -22.42 9.17
CA ASN A 373 -19.77 -23.42 8.67
C ASN A 373 -20.25 -23.02 7.27
N VAL A 374 -20.06 -23.90 6.29
CA VAL A 374 -20.42 -23.65 4.90
C VAL A 374 -21.92 -23.30 4.72
N SER A 375 -22.80 -23.77 5.62
CA SER A 375 -24.24 -23.41 5.57
C SER A 375 -24.52 -21.91 5.78
N ASP A 376 -23.59 -21.18 6.36
CA ASP A 376 -23.72 -19.76 6.65
C ASP A 376 -23.24 -18.88 5.49
N TYR A 377 -22.73 -19.49 4.42
CA TYR A 377 -22.14 -18.84 3.26
C TYR A 377 -22.76 -19.33 1.96
N ALA A 378 -22.70 -18.52 0.90
CA ALA A 378 -23.20 -18.88 -0.42
C ALA A 378 -22.41 -20.03 -1.08
N SER A 379 -21.16 -20.21 -0.70
CA SER A 379 -20.26 -21.26 -1.22
C SER A 379 -19.04 -21.43 -0.32
N VAL A 380 -18.27 -22.51 -0.55
CA VAL A 380 -16.94 -22.70 0.08
C VAL A 380 -16.00 -21.54 -0.26
N SER A 381 -16.02 -21.04 -1.50
CA SER A 381 -15.24 -19.88 -1.91
C SER A 381 -15.60 -18.63 -1.13
N ALA A 382 -16.89 -18.37 -0.88
CA ALA A 382 -17.35 -17.24 -0.06
C ALA A 382 -16.90 -17.40 1.40
N MET A 383 -16.97 -18.61 1.95
CA MET A 383 -16.50 -18.91 3.30
C MET A 383 -14.97 -18.73 3.42
N SER A 384 -14.21 -19.23 2.45
CA SER A 384 -12.75 -19.03 2.38
C SER A 384 -12.37 -17.55 2.30
N GLY A 385 -13.12 -16.78 1.51
CA GLY A 385 -12.95 -15.33 1.45
C GLY A 385 -13.24 -14.65 2.80
N ALA A 386 -14.29 -15.05 3.51
CA ALA A 386 -14.60 -14.51 4.84
C ALA A 386 -13.47 -14.83 5.83
N GLN A 387 -13.00 -16.08 5.87
CA GLN A 387 -11.88 -16.52 6.70
C GLN A 387 -10.60 -15.70 6.39
N TYR A 388 -10.29 -15.50 5.11
CA TYR A 388 -9.13 -14.69 4.71
C TYR A 388 -9.28 -13.23 5.14
N GLY A 389 -10.48 -12.68 5.01
CA GLY A 389 -10.81 -11.33 5.50
C GLY A 389 -10.57 -11.17 7.00
N ASP A 390 -11.05 -12.14 7.78
CA ASP A 390 -10.88 -12.15 9.25
C ASP A 390 -9.40 -12.29 9.64
N ALA A 391 -8.69 -13.23 9.03
CA ALA A 391 -7.29 -13.52 9.34
C ALA A 391 -6.33 -12.39 8.97
N ARG A 392 -6.54 -11.77 7.81
CA ARG A 392 -5.60 -10.80 7.22
C ARG A 392 -5.92 -9.35 7.49
N PHE A 393 -7.21 -9.01 7.60
CA PHE A 393 -7.65 -7.62 7.61
C PHE A 393 -8.35 -7.26 8.93
N TYR A 394 -9.43 -7.94 9.29
CA TYR A 394 -10.28 -7.47 10.38
C TYR A 394 -9.67 -7.73 11.76
N CYS A 395 -9.26 -8.95 12.04
CA CYS A 395 -8.81 -9.31 13.38
C CYS A 395 -7.46 -8.72 13.76
N PRO A 396 -6.44 -8.69 12.88
CA PRO A 396 -5.20 -7.98 13.17
C PRO A 396 -5.40 -6.48 13.40
N VAL A 397 -6.30 -5.85 12.64
CA VAL A 397 -6.61 -4.42 12.81
C VAL A 397 -7.38 -4.17 14.10
N ASP A 398 -8.34 -5.03 14.41
CA ASP A 398 -9.12 -4.96 15.65
C ASP A 398 -8.21 -5.05 16.88
N TYR A 399 -7.31 -6.02 16.88
CA TYR A 399 -6.31 -6.22 17.93
C TYR A 399 -5.40 -4.99 18.10
N LEU A 400 -4.81 -4.48 17.01
CA LEU A 400 -3.92 -3.32 17.10
C LEU A 400 -4.66 -2.02 17.43
N ARG A 401 -5.89 -1.86 16.98
CA ARG A 401 -6.74 -0.75 17.40
C ARG A 401 -6.92 -0.76 18.92
N ASP A 402 -7.29 -1.91 19.48
CA ASP A 402 -7.47 -2.04 20.93
C ASP A 402 -6.17 -1.76 21.70
N LEU A 403 -5.05 -2.24 21.20
CA LEU A 403 -3.73 -2.02 21.79
C LEU A 403 -3.33 -0.53 21.76
N ARG A 404 -3.59 0.18 20.66
CA ARG A 404 -3.12 1.55 20.43
C ARG A 404 -4.08 2.63 20.90
N SER A 405 -5.38 2.40 20.86
CA SER A 405 -6.39 3.43 21.15
C SER A 405 -6.37 3.93 22.61
N ALA A 406 -5.65 3.24 23.49
CA ALA A 406 -5.37 3.72 24.84
C ALA A 406 -4.39 4.93 24.88
N SER A 407 -3.52 5.05 23.87
CA SER A 407 -2.45 6.07 23.83
C SER A 407 -2.43 6.91 22.55
N GLN A 408 -3.20 6.52 21.51
CA GLN A 408 -3.26 7.18 20.22
C GLN A 408 -4.70 7.55 19.85
N ASP A 409 -4.91 8.76 19.39
CA ASP A 409 -6.19 9.18 18.82
C ASP A 409 -6.46 8.36 17.56
N THR A 410 -7.39 7.41 17.64
CA THR A 410 -7.69 6.47 16.55
C THR A 410 -9.16 6.54 16.20
N TRP A 411 -9.47 6.59 14.90
CA TRP A 411 -10.82 6.48 14.36
C TRP A 411 -10.88 5.32 13.39
N THR A 412 -12.00 4.61 13.39
CA THR A 412 -12.19 3.43 12.56
C THR A 412 -13.38 3.62 11.63
N TYR A 413 -13.25 3.16 10.39
CA TYR A 413 -14.35 3.09 9.43
C TYR A 413 -14.49 1.67 8.85
N ARG A 414 -15.68 1.40 8.25
CA ARG A 414 -15.90 0.26 7.37
C ARG A 414 -16.71 0.72 6.17
N PHE A 415 -16.28 0.34 4.97
CA PHE A 415 -16.89 0.72 3.71
C PHE A 415 -17.85 -0.36 3.23
N PHE A 416 -19.13 0.01 2.98
CA PHE A 416 -20.22 -0.90 2.67
C PHE A 416 -20.76 -0.76 1.25
N ALA A 417 -20.33 0.25 0.47
CA ALA A 417 -20.91 0.48 -0.83
C ALA A 417 -20.69 -0.70 -1.78
N ASN A 418 -21.80 -1.16 -2.33
CA ASN A 418 -21.84 -2.33 -3.20
C ASN A 418 -21.81 -1.92 -4.68
N TYR A 419 -20.71 -1.34 -5.10
CA TYR A 419 -20.50 -0.96 -6.49
C TYR A 419 -19.42 -1.81 -7.11
N SER A 420 -19.70 -2.33 -8.31
CA SER A 420 -18.77 -3.17 -9.05
C SER A 420 -17.80 -2.33 -9.90
N VAL A 421 -16.99 -1.50 -9.30
CA VAL A 421 -15.99 -0.66 -10.03
C VAL A 421 -15.11 -1.51 -10.97
N GLY A 422 -15.73 -2.28 -11.86
CA GLY A 422 -15.07 -3.20 -12.77
C GLY A 422 -14.44 -4.44 -12.11
N LEU A 423 -14.71 -4.72 -10.84
CA LEU A 423 -14.25 -5.92 -10.17
C LEU A 423 -15.18 -7.11 -10.46
N PRO A 424 -14.67 -8.33 -10.64
CA PRO A 424 -15.48 -9.51 -10.97
C PRO A 424 -16.33 -10.01 -9.80
N VAL A 425 -16.19 -9.41 -8.63
CA VAL A 425 -16.90 -9.77 -7.40
C VAL A 425 -17.80 -8.63 -6.99
N PRO A 426 -19.13 -8.82 -6.91
CA PRO A 426 -20.00 -7.80 -6.37
C PRO A 426 -19.73 -7.60 -4.88
N GLY A 427 -19.79 -6.35 -4.44
CA GLY A 427 -19.68 -6.00 -3.03
C GLY A 427 -18.45 -5.15 -2.70
N PRO A 428 -18.39 -4.65 -1.47
CA PRO A 428 -17.29 -3.84 -0.97
C PRO A 428 -16.07 -4.72 -0.64
N THR A 429 -15.44 -5.28 -1.70
CA THR A 429 -14.25 -6.11 -1.59
C THR A 429 -12.98 -5.26 -1.53
N HIS A 430 -11.83 -5.92 -1.41
CA HIS A 430 -10.52 -5.27 -1.30
C HIS A 430 -10.25 -4.26 -2.41
N GLY A 431 -10.03 -3.00 -2.04
CA GLY A 431 -9.69 -1.90 -2.93
C GLY A 431 -10.88 -1.15 -3.55
N THR A 432 -12.12 -1.58 -3.29
CA THR A 432 -13.31 -0.89 -3.83
C THR A 432 -13.50 0.52 -3.26
N GLU A 433 -12.98 0.80 -2.08
CA GLU A 433 -13.08 2.13 -1.45
C GLU A 433 -12.13 3.18 -2.07
N ILE A 434 -11.04 2.75 -2.74
CA ILE A 434 -10.00 3.67 -3.23
C ILE A 434 -10.57 4.76 -4.15
N PRO A 435 -11.32 4.45 -5.23
CA PRO A 435 -11.84 5.48 -6.12
C PRO A 435 -12.71 6.49 -5.39
N PHE A 436 -13.48 6.05 -4.39
CA PHE A 436 -14.37 6.93 -3.62
C PHE A 436 -13.59 7.87 -2.70
N PHE A 437 -12.58 7.38 -1.98
CA PHE A 437 -11.71 8.22 -1.15
C PHE A 437 -10.89 9.21 -1.98
N LEU A 438 -10.48 8.83 -3.19
CA LEU A 438 -9.76 9.70 -4.10
C LEU A 438 -10.69 10.65 -4.89
N GLY A 439 -12.01 10.55 -4.73
CA GLY A 439 -13.01 11.45 -5.28
C GLY A 439 -13.43 11.15 -6.71
N GLY A 440 -13.26 9.91 -7.16
CA GLY A 440 -13.39 9.56 -8.56
C GLY A 440 -12.27 10.21 -9.41
N ASN A 441 -12.05 9.72 -10.59
CA ASN A 441 -11.15 10.34 -11.56
C ASN A 441 -11.64 10.03 -12.98
N GLU A 442 -11.01 10.63 -14.00
CA GLU A 442 -11.37 10.43 -15.41
C GLU A 442 -11.30 8.95 -15.84
N CYS A 443 -10.50 8.13 -15.11
CA CYS A 443 -10.42 6.70 -15.34
C CYS A 443 -11.58 5.93 -14.70
N PHE A 444 -12.16 6.46 -13.64
CA PHE A 444 -13.37 5.93 -13.04
C PHE A 444 -14.56 6.11 -13.99
N ASP A 445 -14.63 7.26 -14.66
CA ASP A 445 -15.65 7.55 -15.69
C ASP A 445 -15.52 6.68 -16.94
N ALA A 446 -14.32 6.23 -17.27
CA ALA A 446 -14.05 5.39 -18.45
C ALA A 446 -14.41 3.91 -18.26
N ILE A 447 -14.71 3.47 -17.03
CA ILE A 447 -15.18 2.12 -16.72
C ILE A 447 -16.72 2.11 -16.79
N GLU A 448 -17.28 1.83 -17.96
CA GLU A 448 -18.73 1.61 -18.21
C GLU A 448 -19.71 2.54 -17.46
N GLY A 449 -19.39 3.84 -17.39
CA GLY A 449 -20.33 4.85 -16.92
C GLY A 449 -20.59 4.78 -15.40
N ILE A 450 -19.81 5.52 -14.66
CA ILE A 450 -20.15 5.84 -13.26
C ILE A 450 -21.56 6.41 -13.18
N THR A 451 -22.38 5.88 -12.28
CA THR A 451 -23.72 6.40 -12.04
C THR A 451 -23.66 7.73 -11.28
N GLU A 452 -24.72 8.53 -11.36
CA GLU A 452 -24.83 9.77 -10.57
C GLU A 452 -24.68 9.49 -9.07
N THR A 453 -25.20 8.36 -8.58
CA THR A 453 -25.10 7.95 -7.18
C THR A 453 -23.65 7.62 -6.79
N GLU A 454 -22.91 6.92 -7.65
CA GLU A 454 -21.49 6.60 -7.41
C GLU A 454 -20.63 7.86 -7.39
N GLN A 455 -20.86 8.81 -8.31
CA GLN A 455 -20.16 10.08 -8.31
C GLN A 455 -20.50 10.90 -7.04
N ALA A 456 -21.77 10.96 -6.65
CA ALA A 456 -22.18 11.65 -5.43
C ALA A 456 -21.54 11.02 -4.18
N LEU A 457 -21.42 9.70 -4.15
CA LEU A 457 -20.71 9.00 -3.07
C LEU A 457 -19.19 9.33 -3.09
N ALA A 458 -18.56 9.33 -4.25
CA ALA A 458 -17.15 9.68 -4.38
C ALA A 458 -16.87 11.13 -3.92
N ASP A 459 -17.74 12.06 -4.30
CA ASP A 459 -17.65 13.46 -3.86
C ASP A 459 -17.81 13.57 -2.34
N PHE A 460 -18.82 12.91 -1.77
CA PHE A 460 -19.08 12.88 -0.33
C PHE A 460 -17.91 12.28 0.46
N GLN A 461 -17.40 11.11 0.02
CA GLN A 461 -16.28 10.44 0.67
C GLN A 461 -15.01 11.29 0.63
N ASN A 462 -14.69 11.86 -0.52
CA ASN A 462 -13.52 12.71 -0.68
C ASN A 462 -13.64 14.03 0.11
N ASP A 463 -14.84 14.61 0.24
CA ASP A 463 -15.04 15.87 0.97
C ASP A 463 -14.71 15.72 2.47
N TRP A 464 -15.27 14.73 3.16
CA TRP A 464 -14.96 14.54 4.58
C TRP A 464 -13.52 14.04 4.77
N PHE A 465 -12.98 13.25 3.83
CA PHE A 465 -11.60 12.78 3.91
C PHE A 465 -10.60 13.92 3.77
N VAL A 466 -10.82 14.83 2.81
CA VAL A 466 -10.03 16.06 2.67
C VAL A 466 -10.17 16.96 3.89
N ALA A 467 -11.37 17.08 4.45
CA ALA A 467 -11.58 17.85 5.68
C ALA A 467 -10.78 17.26 6.85
N TRP A 468 -10.73 15.93 6.98
CA TRP A 468 -9.90 15.27 7.98
C TRP A 468 -8.40 15.49 7.73
N ILE A 469 -7.92 15.36 6.49
CA ILE A 469 -6.51 15.64 6.14
C ILE A 469 -6.11 17.06 6.54
N LYS A 470 -7.00 18.04 6.37
CA LYS A 470 -6.76 19.43 6.78
C LYS A 470 -6.72 19.63 8.29
N ASN A 471 -7.36 18.78 9.08
CA ASN A 471 -7.37 18.87 10.54
C ASN A 471 -7.53 17.50 11.21
N PRO A 472 -6.51 16.61 11.18
CA PRO A 472 -6.63 15.26 11.69
C PRO A 472 -7.02 15.17 13.17
N LYS A 473 -6.59 16.15 13.99
CA LYS A 473 -6.89 16.20 15.43
C LYS A 473 -8.35 16.47 15.76
N ALA A 474 -9.10 17.08 14.85
CA ALA A 474 -10.54 17.30 15.04
C ALA A 474 -11.35 16.01 14.92
N GLY A 475 -10.76 14.96 14.33
CA GLY A 475 -11.46 13.74 13.98
C GLY A 475 -12.29 13.86 12.70
N PRO A 476 -12.75 12.74 12.15
CA PRO A 476 -13.44 12.68 10.86
C PRO A 476 -14.97 12.86 10.95
N GLY A 477 -15.50 13.33 12.08
CA GLY A 477 -16.94 13.55 12.27
C GLY A 477 -17.64 12.48 13.13
N TRP A 478 -16.90 11.50 13.64
CA TRP A 478 -17.41 10.51 14.62
C TRP A 478 -16.45 10.34 15.79
N GLY A 479 -16.87 9.56 16.81
CA GLY A 479 -16.10 9.35 18.03
C GLY A 479 -14.84 8.52 17.82
N ARG A 480 -13.84 8.75 18.67
CA ARG A 480 -12.61 7.93 18.70
C ARG A 480 -12.94 6.49 19.08
N SER A 481 -12.19 5.57 18.52
CA SER A 481 -12.15 4.19 18.99
C SER A 481 -11.55 4.13 20.39
N THR A 482 -12.12 3.30 21.25
CA THR A 482 -11.62 3.05 22.61
C THR A 482 -11.39 1.54 22.80
N PRO A 483 -10.45 1.12 23.68
CA PRO A 483 -10.25 -0.29 23.94
C PRO A 483 -11.56 -0.99 24.31
N LYS A 484 -11.85 -2.12 23.72
CA LYS A 484 -13.04 -2.97 23.97
C LYS A 484 -14.41 -2.37 23.61
N ASN A 485 -14.49 -1.09 23.29
CA ASN A 485 -15.70 -0.42 22.81
C ASN A 485 -15.43 0.15 21.41
N GLY A 486 -15.26 -0.77 20.44
CA GLY A 486 -15.01 -0.37 19.07
C GLY A 486 -16.28 0.18 18.44
N THR A 487 -16.39 1.51 18.34
CA THR A 487 -17.34 2.16 17.43
C THR A 487 -16.60 2.46 16.13
N PHE A 488 -17.24 2.23 15.01
CA PHE A 488 -16.73 2.59 13.69
C PHE A 488 -17.80 3.30 12.86
N ALA A 489 -17.33 4.10 11.87
CA ALA A 489 -18.21 4.69 10.89
C ALA A 489 -18.52 3.68 9.79
N LYS A 490 -19.80 3.51 9.44
CA LYS A 490 -20.26 2.80 8.26
C LYS A 490 -20.40 3.81 7.12
N LEU A 491 -19.64 3.59 6.05
CA LEU A 491 -19.58 4.46 4.89
C LEU A 491 -20.21 3.78 3.69
N GLY A 492 -21.07 4.49 2.95
CA GLY A 492 -21.70 3.96 1.74
C GLY A 492 -22.72 2.85 2.02
N VAL A 493 -23.48 2.94 3.09
CA VAL A 493 -24.55 1.97 3.41
C VAL A 493 -25.68 2.12 2.40
N SER A 494 -26.13 1.00 1.83
CA SER A 494 -27.20 0.98 0.82
C SER A 494 -28.48 1.67 1.30
N GLY A 495 -28.99 2.60 0.50
CA GLY A 495 -30.13 3.45 0.82
C GLY A 495 -29.82 4.63 1.74
N ASN A 496 -28.55 4.79 2.17
CA ASN A 496 -28.08 5.92 2.98
C ASN A 496 -26.61 6.28 2.64
N GLU A 497 -26.25 6.21 1.36
CA GLU A 497 -24.88 6.24 0.87
C GLU A 497 -24.13 7.55 1.21
N LEU A 498 -24.87 8.65 1.31
CA LEU A 498 -24.33 10.00 1.56
C LEU A 498 -24.39 10.41 3.04
N ALA A 499 -24.46 9.43 3.95
CA ALA A 499 -24.44 9.66 5.38
C ALA A 499 -23.44 8.72 6.08
N ILE A 500 -23.00 9.12 7.26
CA ILE A 500 -22.16 8.32 8.15
C ILE A 500 -23.07 7.70 9.20
N GLU A 501 -23.20 6.37 9.18
CA GLU A 501 -23.83 5.60 10.24
C GLU A 501 -22.78 5.12 11.24
N LEU A 502 -23.18 4.83 12.46
CA LEU A 502 -22.29 4.24 13.46
C LEU A 502 -22.65 2.77 13.68
N GLY A 503 -21.63 1.93 13.82
CA GLY A 503 -21.72 0.52 14.16
C GLY A 503 -20.84 0.16 15.34
N ALA A 504 -21.09 -0.98 15.95
CA ALA A 504 -20.22 -1.58 16.94
C ALA A 504 -19.33 -2.65 16.28
N THR A 505 -18.05 -2.68 16.62
CA THR A 505 -17.12 -3.67 16.03
C THR A 505 -17.53 -5.11 16.36
N GLY A 506 -18.11 -5.35 17.53
CA GLY A 506 -18.62 -6.67 17.92
C GLY A 506 -19.70 -7.25 17.00
N ASP A 507 -20.39 -6.40 16.24
CA ASP A 507 -21.42 -6.86 15.28
C ASP A 507 -20.80 -7.56 14.06
N TYR A 508 -19.52 -7.29 13.77
CA TYR A 508 -18.83 -7.77 12.56
C TYR A 508 -17.55 -8.57 12.86
N ASN A 509 -16.90 -8.30 14.00
CA ASN A 509 -15.60 -8.87 14.35
C ASN A 509 -15.69 -9.81 15.57
N GLY A 510 -16.86 -10.34 15.89
CA GLY A 510 -17.06 -11.22 17.05
C GLY A 510 -16.16 -12.45 17.05
N ILE A 511 -15.87 -13.00 15.87
CA ILE A 511 -14.97 -14.13 15.68
C ILE A 511 -13.51 -13.77 16.07
N CYS A 512 -13.11 -12.51 15.95
CA CYS A 512 -11.75 -12.09 16.27
C CYS A 512 -11.38 -12.37 17.72
N GLN A 513 -12.28 -12.09 18.64
CA GLN A 513 -12.00 -12.27 20.07
C GLN A 513 -11.91 -13.73 20.50
N SER A 514 -12.69 -14.61 19.87
CA SER A 514 -12.78 -16.02 20.25
C SER A 514 -11.79 -16.92 19.50
N VAL A 515 -11.42 -16.57 18.27
CA VAL A 515 -10.63 -17.44 17.39
C VAL A 515 -9.24 -16.87 17.10
N TYR A 516 -9.13 -15.57 16.81
CA TYR A 516 -7.88 -14.99 16.30
C TYR A 516 -7.06 -14.26 17.38
N ASN A 517 -7.67 -13.35 18.14
CA ASN A 517 -6.97 -12.48 19.09
C ASN A 517 -6.13 -13.24 20.13
N PRO A 518 -6.54 -14.43 20.63
CA PRO A 518 -5.70 -15.19 21.56
C PRO A 518 -4.32 -15.58 21.02
N TYR A 519 -4.19 -15.68 19.70
CA TYR A 519 -2.96 -16.11 19.02
C TYR A 519 -2.19 -14.95 18.38
N LEU A 520 -2.78 -13.75 18.25
CA LEU A 520 -2.13 -12.60 17.61
C LEU A 520 -0.86 -12.10 18.34
N PRO A 521 -0.76 -12.13 19.67
CA PRO A 521 0.47 -11.75 20.37
C PRO A 521 1.67 -12.64 20.02
N GLU A 522 1.43 -13.87 19.65
CA GLU A 522 2.46 -14.86 19.32
C GLU A 522 2.99 -14.74 17.89
N TYR A 523 2.40 -13.89 17.05
CA TYR A 523 2.99 -13.54 15.78
C TYR A 523 4.28 -12.71 16.02
N PRO A 524 5.42 -13.19 15.64
CA PRO A 524 5.73 -13.73 14.32
C PRO A 524 6.27 -15.17 14.37
N VAL A 525 5.59 -16.08 13.72
CA VAL A 525 6.18 -17.38 13.38
C VAL A 525 7.25 -17.18 12.31
N LEU A 526 8.40 -17.81 12.51
CA LEU A 526 9.42 -17.91 11.49
C LEU A 526 8.96 -18.94 10.45
N LEU A 527 8.38 -18.49 9.34
CA LEU A 527 7.98 -19.40 8.28
C LEU A 527 9.17 -19.81 7.43
N ASP A 528 9.22 -21.09 7.12
CA ASP A 528 9.98 -21.61 5.98
C ASP A 528 9.19 -21.32 4.69
N VAL A 529 9.47 -20.18 4.05
CA VAL A 529 8.79 -19.75 2.81
C VAL A 529 9.07 -20.68 1.63
N THR A 530 9.99 -21.65 1.77
CA THR A 530 10.30 -22.62 0.72
C THR A 530 9.47 -23.89 0.82
N ALA A 531 8.73 -24.08 1.92
CA ALA A 531 7.91 -25.27 2.16
C ALA A 531 6.51 -25.20 1.51
N ALA A 532 6.13 -24.08 0.86
CA ALA A 532 4.83 -23.87 0.21
C ALA A 532 4.83 -24.23 -1.29
#